data_5bb0e1def1ee7bdf6236116cadaf9574
#
_entry.id   5bb0e1def1ee7bdf6236116cadaf9574
#
_cell.length_a   1.000
_cell.length_b   1.000
_cell.length_c   1.000
_cell.angle_alpha   90.00
_cell.angle_beta   90.00
_cell.angle_gamma   90.00
#
_symmetry.space_group_name_H-M   'P 1'
#
loop_
_entity.id
_entity.type
_entity.pdbx_description
1 polymer ?
#
loop_
_entity_poly.entity_id
_entity_poly.type
_entity_poly.pdbx_seq_one_letter_code
_entity_poly.pdbx_strand_id
1 'polypeptide(L)'
;MSHIGVDDPRLRQQLGVSFFRERWPWIGGDLQTLRDTLRPVTLPADQGTPIQIPVPELASGAAAAGELLAYLDSPCASADGSTAEPKALVVLLHGLGGSSRREGLRRLGLSLQAAGYAVLRLNMRGADPGRHLAGGTYAAACNTDLLPVLQRARELAAQRPLYGAGISLGGTMLLNACLESPGVLDGLFCASSPLDLAVCSASIERPRNRIYQRWLLQRLVRQTLADPFGTSEREQHLLQQQPSSIRAFDAAVTAPRWGFESVEHYYAGASPLPRLLKGDHQLPPTLIVQAQDDPWVPASSALQLQQHLMVERERGRARASAFEVLLTNRGGHNGFHGPGDGFPQGCWSDRVARAWFDRGCQLPQLAT
;
A
#
# COMPACT_ATOMS: atom_id res chain seq x y z
N MET A 1 -7.82 -30.12 17.17
CA MET A 1 -7.83 -28.76 16.60
C MET A 1 -6.70 -28.71 15.59
N SER A 2 -7.03 -28.90 14.32
CA SER A 2 -6.08 -28.82 13.22
C SER A 2 -5.54 -27.39 13.18
N HIS A 3 -4.21 -27.23 13.17
CA HIS A 3 -3.54 -25.95 12.92
C HIS A 3 -4.00 -25.47 11.54
N ILE A 4 -5.01 -24.58 11.54
CA ILE A 4 -5.43 -23.87 10.33
C ILE A 4 -4.20 -23.05 9.93
N GLY A 5 -3.62 -23.42 8.78
CA GLY A 5 -2.27 -23.05 8.42
C GLY A 5 -2.10 -21.56 8.19
N VAL A 6 -1.21 -20.98 8.94
CA VAL A 6 -0.70 -19.61 8.79
C VAL A 6 0.04 -19.44 7.46
N ASP A 7 0.52 -20.50 6.87
CA ASP A 7 1.26 -20.51 5.62
C ASP A 7 0.47 -21.34 4.58
N ASP A 8 0.35 -20.83 3.36
CA ASP A 8 -0.21 -21.58 2.24
C ASP A 8 0.93 -22.15 1.37
N PRO A 9 1.33 -23.42 1.58
CA PRO A 9 2.39 -24.06 0.79
C PRO A 9 2.06 -24.12 -0.70
N ARG A 10 0.78 -24.28 -1.05
CA ARG A 10 0.31 -24.33 -2.45
C ARG A 10 0.56 -23.00 -3.15
N LEU A 11 0.15 -21.89 -2.50
CA LEU A 11 0.33 -20.56 -3.05
C LEU A 11 1.82 -20.23 -3.21
N ARG A 12 2.64 -20.55 -2.20
CA ARG A 12 4.11 -20.35 -2.29
C ARG A 12 4.75 -21.16 -3.42
N GLN A 13 4.35 -22.42 -3.59
CA GLN A 13 4.82 -23.25 -4.68
C GLN A 13 4.42 -22.67 -6.05
N GLN A 14 3.18 -22.20 -6.18
CA GLN A 14 2.70 -21.53 -7.40
C GLN A 14 3.47 -20.24 -7.73
N LEU A 15 3.89 -19.51 -6.72
CA LEU A 15 4.70 -18.30 -6.86
C LEU A 15 6.20 -18.57 -6.98
N GLY A 16 6.66 -19.80 -6.76
CA GLY A 16 8.08 -20.13 -6.73
C GLY A 16 8.84 -19.41 -5.61
N VAL A 17 8.16 -19.04 -4.51
CA VAL A 17 8.78 -18.31 -3.39
C VAL A 17 8.99 -19.23 -2.19
N SER A 18 10.13 -19.07 -1.51
CA SER A 18 10.44 -19.80 -0.29
C SER A 18 9.59 -19.31 0.89
N PHE A 19 9.45 -20.12 1.92
CA PHE A 19 8.92 -19.67 3.20
C PHE A 19 9.74 -18.50 3.73
N PHE A 20 9.06 -17.47 4.30
CA PHE A 20 9.75 -16.35 4.92
C PHE A 20 10.53 -16.84 6.16
N ARG A 21 11.79 -16.47 6.22
CA ARG A 21 12.66 -16.69 7.38
C ARG A 21 13.35 -15.39 7.72
N GLU A 22 13.35 -15.04 9.01
CA GLU A 22 14.08 -13.90 9.51
C GLU A 22 15.59 -14.11 9.37
N ARG A 23 16.32 -13.00 9.28
CA ARG A 23 17.78 -12.98 9.27
C ARG A 23 18.30 -12.25 10.52
N TRP A 24 19.18 -12.89 11.26
CA TRP A 24 19.87 -12.23 12.37
C TRP A 24 20.63 -10.96 11.88
N PRO A 25 20.57 -9.83 12.61
CA PRO A 25 19.95 -9.63 13.92
C PRO A 25 18.45 -9.21 13.86
N TRP A 26 17.83 -9.18 12.71
CA TRP A 26 16.47 -8.70 12.47
C TRP A 26 15.43 -9.75 12.84
N ILE A 27 15.38 -10.12 14.13
CA ILE A 27 14.48 -11.14 14.66
C ILE A 27 13.32 -10.49 15.40
N GLY A 28 12.08 -10.90 15.10
CA GLY A 28 10.84 -10.39 15.71
C GLY A 28 10.28 -9.16 15.02
N GLY A 29 8.97 -8.96 15.19
CA GLY A 29 8.19 -7.95 14.46
C GLY A 29 8.70 -6.53 14.61
N ASP A 30 9.18 -6.15 15.80
CA ASP A 30 9.70 -4.79 16.02
C ASP A 30 11.01 -4.53 15.25
N LEU A 31 11.98 -5.45 15.30
CA LEU A 31 13.25 -5.28 14.58
C LEU A 31 13.04 -5.38 13.06
N GLN A 32 12.14 -6.22 12.60
CA GLN A 32 11.72 -6.28 11.21
C GLN A 32 11.13 -4.93 10.75
N THR A 33 10.23 -4.35 11.53
CA THR A 33 9.59 -3.05 11.25
C THR A 33 10.59 -1.90 11.22
N LEU A 34 11.55 -1.90 12.13
CA LEU A 34 12.52 -0.81 12.30
C LEU A 34 13.78 -0.95 11.45
N ARG A 35 13.97 -2.08 10.78
CA ARG A 35 15.23 -2.40 10.08
C ARG A 35 15.68 -1.29 9.12
N ASP A 36 14.81 -0.82 8.23
CA ASP A 36 15.16 0.20 7.24
C ASP A 36 15.45 1.57 7.91
N THR A 37 14.86 1.83 9.09
CA THR A 37 15.17 3.02 9.87
C THR A 37 16.51 2.91 10.58
N LEU A 38 16.83 1.73 11.14
CA LEU A 38 18.07 1.52 11.92
C LEU A 38 19.28 1.26 11.02
N ARG A 39 19.07 0.69 9.86
CA ARG A 39 20.12 0.40 8.88
C ARG A 39 19.63 0.69 7.46
N PRO A 40 19.63 1.96 7.05
CA PRO A 40 19.25 2.34 5.70
C PRO A 40 20.03 1.56 4.64
N VAL A 41 19.37 1.24 3.54
CA VAL A 41 20.01 0.58 2.38
C VAL A 41 20.47 1.65 1.40
N THR A 42 21.71 1.56 0.95
CA THR A 42 22.16 2.39 -0.16
C THR A 42 21.48 1.94 -1.43
N LEU A 43 20.58 2.74 -1.94
CA LEU A 43 19.91 2.55 -3.21
C LEU A 43 20.54 3.43 -4.29
N PRO A 44 20.50 3.06 -5.58
CA PRO A 44 20.91 3.91 -6.68
C PRO A 44 20.22 5.29 -6.62
N ALA A 45 20.83 6.29 -7.25
CA ALA A 45 20.24 7.61 -7.40
C ALA A 45 18.84 7.52 -8.02
N ASP A 46 17.96 8.43 -7.61
CA ASP A 46 16.61 8.48 -8.17
C ASP A 46 16.66 9.11 -9.58
N GLN A 47 16.24 8.35 -10.59
CA GLN A 47 16.25 8.75 -12.00
C GLN A 47 14.84 8.82 -12.59
N GLY A 48 13.79 8.65 -11.77
CA GLY A 48 12.41 8.67 -12.23
C GLY A 48 12.03 10.01 -12.87
N THR A 49 11.36 9.95 -14.01
CA THR A 49 10.83 11.13 -14.71
C THR A 49 9.61 11.65 -13.96
N PRO A 50 9.59 12.92 -13.53
CA PRO A 50 8.45 13.48 -12.83
C PRO A 50 7.26 13.64 -13.78
N ILE A 51 6.08 13.26 -13.29
CA ILE A 51 4.79 13.43 -13.97
C ILE A 51 3.83 14.10 -12.98
N GLN A 52 3.18 15.16 -13.42
CA GLN A 52 2.09 15.81 -12.70
C GLN A 52 0.76 15.31 -13.23
N ILE A 53 -0.13 14.94 -12.33
CA ILE A 53 -1.42 14.33 -12.65
C ILE A 53 -2.52 15.18 -12.00
N PRO A 54 -3.39 15.83 -12.81
CA PRO A 54 -4.48 16.64 -12.28
C PRO A 54 -5.43 15.83 -11.39
N VAL A 55 -5.82 16.44 -10.27
CA VAL A 55 -6.83 15.90 -9.36
C VAL A 55 -7.84 17.00 -9.02
N PRO A 56 -9.12 16.64 -8.84
CA PRO A 56 -10.16 17.62 -8.55
C PRO A 56 -10.05 18.19 -7.13
N GLU A 57 -10.86 19.17 -6.83
CA GLU A 57 -11.11 19.62 -5.48
C GLU A 57 -11.76 18.52 -4.64
N LEU A 58 -11.55 18.54 -3.33
CA LEU A 58 -12.25 17.64 -2.43
C LEU A 58 -13.69 18.11 -2.24
N ALA A 59 -14.63 17.17 -2.28
CA ALA A 59 -16.06 17.45 -2.14
C ALA A 59 -16.43 18.20 -0.84
N SER A 60 -15.60 18.06 0.19
CA SER A 60 -15.71 18.81 1.45
C SER A 60 -15.36 20.30 1.32
N GLY A 61 -14.77 20.74 0.22
CA GLY A 61 -14.19 22.07 0.06
C GLY A 61 -12.88 22.30 0.83
N ALA A 62 -12.36 21.27 1.48
CA ALA A 62 -11.16 21.40 2.32
C ALA A 62 -9.85 21.55 1.52
N ALA A 63 -9.86 21.23 0.23
CA ALA A 63 -8.72 21.44 -0.65
C ALA A 63 -9.19 21.65 -2.10
N ALA A 64 -8.64 22.66 -2.75
CA ALA A 64 -8.89 22.95 -4.16
C ALA A 64 -8.33 21.86 -5.09
N ALA A 65 -8.75 21.93 -6.36
CA ALA A 65 -8.11 21.17 -7.43
C ALA A 65 -6.61 21.46 -7.48
N GLY A 66 -5.82 20.47 -7.88
CA GLY A 66 -4.37 20.59 -7.95
C GLY A 66 -3.77 19.44 -8.76
N GLU A 67 -2.52 19.12 -8.50
CA GLU A 67 -1.82 18.05 -9.19
C GLU A 67 -1.09 17.13 -8.20
N LEU A 68 -1.08 15.84 -8.45
CA LEU A 68 -0.23 14.89 -7.71
C LEU A 68 1.04 14.61 -8.49
N LEU A 69 2.16 14.61 -7.78
CA LEU A 69 3.45 14.29 -8.35
C LEU A 69 3.70 12.78 -8.33
N ALA A 70 3.94 12.19 -9.47
CA ALA A 70 4.43 10.83 -9.61
C ALA A 70 5.81 10.82 -10.27
N TYR A 71 6.55 9.72 -10.10
CA TYR A 71 7.80 9.45 -10.81
C TYR A 71 7.63 8.18 -11.65
N LEU A 72 7.83 8.33 -12.96
CA LEU A 72 7.84 7.20 -13.89
C LEU A 72 9.26 6.68 -14.05
N ASP A 73 9.46 5.44 -13.72
CA ASP A 73 10.73 4.72 -13.87
C ASP A 73 10.59 3.68 -14.99
N SER A 74 11.51 3.68 -15.93
CA SER A 74 11.62 2.65 -16.97
C SER A 74 12.22 1.35 -16.40
N PRO A 75 12.01 0.20 -17.05
CA PRO A 75 12.76 -1.02 -16.74
C PRO A 75 14.27 -0.77 -16.75
N CYS A 76 15.01 -1.53 -15.96
CA CYS A 76 16.47 -1.48 -16.03
C CYS A 76 16.92 -1.87 -17.45
N ALA A 77 17.90 -1.13 -18.00
CA ALA A 77 18.50 -1.49 -19.27
C ALA A 77 19.13 -2.89 -19.20
N SER A 78 19.03 -3.61 -20.30
CA SER A 78 19.73 -4.89 -20.49
C SER A 78 21.26 -4.70 -20.47
N ALA A 79 22.02 -5.79 -20.34
CA ALA A 79 23.47 -5.74 -20.29
C ALA A 79 24.12 -5.14 -21.57
N ASP A 80 23.41 -5.15 -22.69
CA ASP A 80 23.78 -4.52 -23.97
C ASP A 80 23.38 -3.04 -24.07
N GLY A 81 22.82 -2.45 -23.00
CA GLY A 81 22.36 -1.06 -22.97
C GLY A 81 21.00 -0.82 -23.66
N SER A 82 20.34 -1.86 -24.18
CA SER A 82 19.01 -1.73 -24.76
C SER A 82 17.95 -1.62 -23.65
N THR A 83 16.99 -0.71 -23.82
CA THR A 83 15.79 -0.66 -22.99
C THR A 83 14.71 -1.54 -23.62
N ALA A 84 14.47 -2.69 -23.02
CA ALA A 84 13.36 -3.55 -23.45
C ALA A 84 12.01 -2.88 -23.17
N GLU A 85 11.03 -3.16 -24.02
CA GLU A 85 9.65 -2.77 -23.77
C GLU A 85 9.20 -3.33 -22.40
N PRO A 86 8.56 -2.52 -21.55
CA PRO A 86 8.13 -2.99 -20.24
C PRO A 86 7.03 -4.06 -20.34
N LYS A 87 7.11 -5.10 -19.51
CA LYS A 87 6.10 -6.15 -19.42
C LYS A 87 4.72 -5.59 -19.03
N ALA A 88 4.70 -4.65 -18.12
CA ALA A 88 3.51 -3.97 -17.59
C ALA A 88 3.93 -2.67 -16.92
N LEU A 89 2.95 -1.82 -16.58
CA LEU A 89 3.14 -0.68 -15.68
C LEU A 89 2.63 -1.04 -14.27
N VAL A 90 3.42 -0.74 -13.23
CA VAL A 90 3.03 -0.95 -11.83
C VAL A 90 2.93 0.38 -11.11
N VAL A 91 1.75 0.74 -10.62
CA VAL A 91 1.55 1.91 -9.76
C VAL A 91 1.91 1.54 -8.33
N LEU A 92 2.85 2.28 -7.72
CA LEU A 92 3.29 2.07 -6.34
C LEU A 92 2.75 3.14 -5.41
N LEU A 93 2.06 2.72 -4.34
CA LEU A 93 1.54 3.59 -3.30
C LEU A 93 2.24 3.37 -1.96
N HIS A 94 2.67 4.50 -1.37
CA HIS A 94 3.26 4.53 -0.04
C HIS A 94 2.21 4.45 1.08
N GLY A 95 2.65 4.09 2.28
CA GLY A 95 1.82 4.09 3.49
C GLY A 95 1.70 5.46 4.16
N LEU A 96 1.12 5.45 5.35
CA LEU A 96 0.86 6.64 6.17
C LEU A 96 2.16 7.39 6.48
N GLY A 97 2.15 8.71 6.27
CA GLY A 97 3.33 9.56 6.44
C GLY A 97 4.48 9.23 5.49
N GLY A 98 4.22 8.48 4.41
CA GLY A 98 5.22 8.09 3.42
C GLY A 98 5.38 9.08 2.26
N SER A 99 6.12 8.65 1.24
CA SER A 99 6.29 9.32 -0.05
C SER A 99 6.91 8.37 -1.07
N SER A 100 6.94 8.78 -2.35
CA SER A 100 7.62 8.04 -3.43
C SER A 100 9.11 7.81 -3.18
N ARG A 101 9.73 8.62 -2.31
CA ARG A 101 11.16 8.57 -1.98
C ARG A 101 11.49 7.64 -0.80
N ARG A 102 10.47 7.04 -0.16
CA ARG A 102 10.71 6.10 0.95
C ARG A 102 11.49 4.90 0.48
N GLU A 103 12.50 4.52 1.28
CA GLU A 103 13.42 3.44 0.96
C GLU A 103 12.70 2.13 0.57
N GLY A 104 11.73 1.68 1.37
CA GLY A 104 10.97 0.47 1.09
C GLY A 104 10.21 0.54 -0.24
N LEU A 105 9.61 1.70 -0.57
CA LEU A 105 8.90 1.88 -1.84
C LEU A 105 9.86 1.92 -3.03
N ARG A 106 11.00 2.63 -2.89
CA ARG A 106 12.05 2.68 -3.91
C ARG A 106 12.68 1.30 -4.12
N ARG A 107 12.94 0.55 -3.05
CA ARG A 107 13.47 -0.82 -3.12
C ARG A 107 12.53 -1.73 -3.90
N LEU A 108 11.22 -1.71 -3.60
CA LEU A 108 10.21 -2.44 -4.36
C LEU A 108 10.21 -2.01 -5.84
N GLY A 109 10.22 -0.70 -6.11
CA GLY A 109 10.28 -0.15 -7.47
C GLY A 109 11.49 -0.65 -8.24
N LEU A 110 12.67 -0.58 -7.65
CA LEU A 110 13.92 -1.05 -8.27
C LEU A 110 13.91 -2.57 -8.52
N SER A 111 13.32 -3.35 -7.61
CA SER A 111 13.14 -4.79 -7.79
C SER A 111 12.24 -5.13 -8.98
N LEU A 112 11.16 -4.35 -9.17
CA LEU A 112 10.26 -4.47 -10.32
C LEU A 112 10.91 -4.03 -11.62
N GLN A 113 11.64 -2.90 -11.62
CA GLN A 113 12.40 -2.43 -12.79
C GLN A 113 13.41 -3.48 -13.26
N ALA A 114 14.15 -4.09 -12.32
CA ALA A 114 15.09 -5.18 -12.62
C ALA A 114 14.39 -6.43 -13.18
N ALA A 115 13.09 -6.60 -12.91
CA ALA A 115 12.27 -7.67 -13.46
C ALA A 115 11.59 -7.31 -14.79
N GLY A 116 11.83 -6.11 -15.34
CA GLY A 116 11.30 -5.67 -16.63
C GLY A 116 9.96 -4.94 -16.57
N TYR A 117 9.57 -4.41 -15.41
CA TYR A 117 8.38 -3.58 -15.26
C TYR A 117 8.72 -2.09 -15.34
N ALA A 118 7.85 -1.30 -15.96
CA ALA A 118 7.80 0.14 -15.71
C ALA A 118 7.09 0.39 -14.36
N VAL A 119 7.47 1.44 -13.65
CA VAL A 119 6.96 1.73 -12.30
C VAL A 119 6.54 3.18 -12.22
N LEU A 120 5.33 3.45 -11.71
CA LEU A 120 4.82 4.78 -11.41
C LEU A 120 4.71 4.95 -9.89
N ARG A 121 5.68 5.65 -9.26
CA ARG A 121 5.69 5.91 -7.81
C ARG A 121 4.94 7.20 -7.51
N LEU A 122 3.77 7.09 -6.89
CA LEU A 122 2.90 8.22 -6.59
C LEU A 122 3.25 8.88 -5.25
N ASN A 123 3.16 10.21 -5.20
CA ASN A 123 3.03 10.97 -3.97
C ASN A 123 1.58 11.39 -3.81
N MET A 124 0.95 10.91 -2.74
CA MET A 124 -0.42 11.30 -2.41
C MET A 124 -0.49 12.77 -1.98
N ARG A 125 -1.69 13.36 -2.01
CA ARG A 125 -1.97 14.73 -1.58
C ARG A 125 -1.30 15.05 -0.24
N GLY A 126 -0.57 16.14 -0.16
CA GLY A 126 0.18 16.54 1.03
C GLY A 126 1.47 15.76 1.31
N ALA A 127 1.84 14.77 0.48
CA ALA A 127 3.11 14.07 0.60
C ALA A 127 4.25 14.77 -0.15
N ASP A 128 5.44 14.84 0.46
CA ASP A 128 6.63 15.33 -0.22
C ASP A 128 7.14 14.31 -1.29
N PRO A 129 7.71 14.82 -2.38
CA PRO A 129 8.01 16.22 -2.71
C PRO A 129 6.88 16.98 -3.42
N GLY A 130 5.72 16.36 -3.68
CA GLY A 130 4.61 16.92 -4.44
C GLY A 130 3.68 17.87 -3.65
N ARG A 131 3.93 18.11 -2.36
CA ARG A 131 3.06 18.87 -1.46
C ARG A 131 2.64 20.24 -1.98
N HIS A 132 3.52 20.93 -2.71
CA HIS A 132 3.29 22.27 -3.23
C HIS A 132 2.35 22.31 -4.45
N LEU A 133 1.92 21.15 -4.96
CA LEU A 133 1.07 21.04 -6.15
C LEU A 133 -0.42 20.84 -5.80
N ALA A 134 -0.71 20.28 -4.63
CA ALA A 134 -2.08 20.07 -4.16
C ALA A 134 -2.14 20.17 -2.64
N GLY A 135 -2.95 21.09 -2.12
CA GLY A 135 -3.18 21.27 -0.69
C GLY A 135 -3.94 20.13 -0.05
N GLY A 136 -3.87 20.02 1.26
CA GLY A 136 -4.57 19.01 2.05
C GLY A 136 -3.74 17.76 2.35
N THR A 137 -4.41 16.70 2.74
CA THR A 137 -3.83 15.41 3.13
C THR A 137 -4.61 14.27 2.50
N TYR A 138 -4.01 13.10 2.35
CA TYR A 138 -4.68 11.91 1.84
C TYR A 138 -5.38 11.10 2.95
N ALA A 139 -6.29 10.23 2.55
CA ALA A 139 -7.03 9.29 3.41
C ALA A 139 -7.00 7.87 2.84
N ALA A 140 -7.45 6.88 3.61
CA ALA A 140 -7.59 5.51 3.15
C ALA A 140 -8.64 5.35 2.04
N ALA A 141 -9.68 6.20 2.03
CA ALA A 141 -10.69 6.30 0.98
C ALA A 141 -10.48 7.61 0.18
N CYS A 142 -9.41 7.66 -0.61
CA CYS A 142 -9.02 8.83 -1.41
C CYS A 142 -9.32 8.63 -2.90
N ASN A 143 -10.45 8.01 -3.24
CA ASN A 143 -10.79 7.65 -4.62
C ASN A 143 -10.91 8.89 -5.53
N THR A 144 -11.35 10.04 -5.01
CA THR A 144 -11.36 11.33 -5.73
C THR A 144 -9.99 11.68 -6.33
N ASP A 145 -8.92 11.41 -5.60
CA ASP A 145 -7.55 11.62 -6.08
C ASP A 145 -7.01 10.42 -6.87
N LEU A 146 -7.33 9.22 -6.40
CA LEU A 146 -6.65 8.01 -6.90
C LEU A 146 -7.21 7.53 -8.24
N LEU A 147 -8.51 7.66 -8.49
CA LEU A 147 -9.09 7.21 -9.77
C LEU A 147 -8.55 8.01 -10.98
N PRO A 148 -8.43 9.35 -10.95
CA PRO A 148 -7.76 10.09 -12.03
C PRO A 148 -6.30 9.64 -12.26
N VAL A 149 -5.57 9.34 -11.17
CA VAL A 149 -4.20 8.83 -11.28
C VAL A 149 -4.16 7.46 -11.96
N LEU A 150 -5.05 6.55 -11.60
CA LEU A 150 -5.12 5.21 -12.21
C LEU A 150 -5.56 5.30 -13.68
N GLN A 151 -6.45 6.23 -14.02
CA GLN A 151 -6.80 6.52 -15.41
C GLN A 151 -5.58 7.00 -16.20
N ARG A 152 -4.83 7.94 -15.66
CA ARG A 152 -3.58 8.42 -16.30
C ARG A 152 -2.55 7.30 -16.42
N ALA A 153 -2.42 6.47 -15.41
CA ALA A 153 -1.55 5.29 -15.45
C ALA A 153 -1.97 4.29 -16.53
N ARG A 154 -3.27 4.10 -16.75
CA ARG A 154 -3.80 3.26 -17.83
C ARG A 154 -3.42 3.79 -19.21
N GLU A 155 -3.47 5.10 -19.41
CA GLU A 155 -3.01 5.74 -20.65
C GLU A 155 -1.51 5.50 -20.87
N LEU A 156 -0.68 5.64 -19.82
CA LEU A 156 0.75 5.39 -19.85
C LEU A 156 1.09 3.91 -20.08
N ALA A 157 0.28 3.00 -19.56
CA ALA A 157 0.43 1.57 -19.80
C ALA A 157 0.11 1.19 -21.27
N ALA A 158 -0.72 1.98 -21.96
CA ALA A 158 -1.22 1.71 -23.31
C ALA A 158 -1.91 0.34 -23.39
N GLN A 159 -1.41 -0.58 -24.20
CA GLN A 159 -1.97 -1.94 -24.36
C GLN A 159 -1.42 -2.96 -23.34
N ARG A 160 -0.50 -2.52 -22.47
CA ARG A 160 0.12 -3.40 -21.46
C ARG A 160 -0.73 -3.48 -20.20
N PRO A 161 -0.61 -4.56 -19.42
CA PRO A 161 -1.27 -4.66 -18.13
C PRO A 161 -0.89 -3.51 -17.19
N LEU A 162 -1.87 -3.05 -16.40
CA LEU A 162 -1.69 -2.07 -15.35
C LEU A 162 -1.88 -2.74 -14.00
N TYR A 163 -0.82 -2.84 -13.22
CA TYR A 163 -0.83 -3.41 -11.88
C TYR A 163 -0.74 -2.35 -10.81
N GLY A 164 -1.22 -2.67 -9.61
CA GLY A 164 -1.05 -1.84 -8.42
C GLY A 164 -0.28 -2.57 -7.33
N ALA A 165 0.64 -1.89 -6.65
CA ALA A 165 1.26 -2.41 -5.44
C ALA A 165 1.25 -1.36 -4.34
N GLY A 166 0.66 -1.70 -3.18
CA GLY A 166 0.52 -0.80 -2.05
C GLY A 166 1.17 -1.34 -0.79
N ILE A 167 1.90 -0.46 -0.11
CA ILE A 167 2.52 -0.75 1.18
C ILE A 167 1.69 -0.10 2.28
N SER A 168 1.29 -0.88 3.31
CA SER A 168 0.51 -0.37 4.44
C SER A 168 -0.78 0.33 3.95
N LEU A 169 -1.06 1.57 4.36
CA LEU A 169 -2.23 2.34 3.91
C LEU A 169 -2.34 2.41 2.38
N GLY A 170 -1.21 2.37 1.65
CA GLY A 170 -1.21 2.38 0.19
C GLY A 170 -1.96 1.20 -0.43
N GLY A 171 -1.88 0.01 0.17
CA GLY A 171 -2.67 -1.14 -0.26
C GLY A 171 -4.16 -0.97 0.06
N THR A 172 -4.51 -0.38 1.20
CA THR A 172 -5.90 -0.05 1.55
C THR A 172 -6.50 0.91 0.55
N MET A 173 -5.75 1.95 0.13
CA MET A 173 -6.18 2.92 -0.88
C MET A 173 -6.45 2.23 -2.23
N LEU A 174 -5.54 1.36 -2.69
CA LEU A 174 -5.74 0.61 -3.93
C LEU A 174 -6.91 -0.38 -3.87
N LEU A 175 -7.10 -1.06 -2.73
CA LEU A 175 -8.26 -1.92 -2.52
C LEU A 175 -9.56 -1.12 -2.63
N ASN A 176 -9.64 0.05 -1.98
CA ASN A 176 -10.82 0.91 -2.05
C ASN A 176 -11.07 1.42 -3.47
N ALA A 177 -10.03 1.77 -4.23
CA ALA A 177 -10.18 2.18 -5.63
C ALA A 177 -10.69 1.04 -6.52
N CYS A 178 -10.17 -0.19 -6.36
CA CYS A 178 -10.64 -1.36 -7.11
C CYS A 178 -12.08 -1.78 -6.72
N LEU A 179 -12.46 -1.61 -5.46
CA LEU A 179 -13.81 -1.86 -4.99
C LEU A 179 -14.81 -0.81 -5.52
N GLU A 180 -14.38 0.42 -5.74
CA GLU A 180 -15.21 1.51 -6.29
C GLU A 180 -15.30 1.44 -7.81
N SER A 181 -14.20 1.13 -8.49
CA SER A 181 -14.12 1.09 -9.95
C SER A 181 -13.55 -0.25 -10.40
N PRO A 182 -14.38 -1.26 -10.64
CA PRO A 182 -13.95 -2.55 -11.17
C PRO A 182 -13.21 -2.39 -12.51
N GLY A 183 -12.13 -3.17 -12.69
CA GLY A 183 -11.35 -3.14 -13.93
C GLY A 183 -10.33 -1.99 -14.02
N VAL A 184 -10.23 -1.12 -13.01
CA VAL A 184 -9.24 -0.03 -13.00
C VAL A 184 -7.79 -0.53 -12.98
N LEU A 185 -7.55 -1.72 -12.42
CA LEU A 185 -6.28 -2.46 -12.42
C LEU A 185 -6.48 -3.89 -12.96
N ASP A 186 -5.42 -4.47 -13.52
CA ASP A 186 -5.37 -5.85 -13.99
C ASP A 186 -4.80 -6.83 -12.97
N GLY A 187 -4.25 -6.31 -11.86
CA GLY A 187 -3.74 -7.10 -10.73
C GLY A 187 -3.30 -6.20 -9.59
N LEU A 188 -3.36 -6.72 -8.37
CA LEU A 188 -3.10 -5.97 -7.16
C LEU A 188 -2.24 -6.75 -6.17
N PHE A 189 -1.27 -6.08 -5.56
CA PHE A 189 -0.45 -6.57 -4.45
C PHE A 189 -0.54 -5.61 -3.27
N CYS A 190 -0.84 -6.14 -2.07
CA CYS A 190 -0.95 -5.35 -0.84
C CYS A 190 -0.08 -5.97 0.26
N ALA A 191 0.88 -5.22 0.80
CA ALA A 191 1.72 -5.65 1.91
C ALA A 191 1.38 -4.90 3.19
N SER A 192 1.13 -5.63 4.29
CA SER A 192 0.84 -5.10 5.64
C SER A 192 -0.26 -4.03 5.64
N SER A 193 -1.30 -4.23 4.83
CA SER A 193 -2.33 -3.20 4.59
C SER A 193 -3.47 -3.32 5.58
N PRO A 194 -3.87 -2.20 6.24
CA PRO A 194 -5.07 -2.15 7.09
C PRO A 194 -6.32 -2.55 6.31
N LEU A 195 -6.98 -3.64 6.69
CA LEU A 195 -8.27 -4.04 6.14
C LEU A 195 -9.44 -3.54 6.98
N ASP A 196 -9.18 -3.24 8.26
CA ASP A 196 -10.10 -2.62 9.21
C ASP A 196 -9.36 -1.51 9.96
N LEU A 197 -9.71 -0.26 9.67
CA LEU A 197 -9.04 0.91 10.23
C LEU A 197 -9.28 1.07 11.73
N ALA A 198 -10.47 0.72 12.20
CA ALA A 198 -10.80 0.81 13.61
C ALA A 198 -9.94 -0.16 14.45
N VAL A 199 -9.80 -1.40 13.97
CA VAL A 199 -8.93 -2.41 14.59
C VAL A 199 -7.47 -1.98 14.58
N CYS A 200 -6.99 -1.40 13.48
CA CYS A 200 -5.62 -0.91 13.37
C CYS A 200 -5.37 0.30 14.28
N SER A 201 -6.29 1.26 14.31
CA SER A 201 -6.22 2.42 15.21
C SER A 201 -6.16 1.98 16.68
N ALA A 202 -7.05 1.09 17.10
CA ALA A 202 -7.05 0.53 18.45
C ALA A 202 -5.74 -0.23 18.77
N SER A 203 -5.14 -0.89 17.78
CA SER A 203 -3.87 -1.59 17.96
C SER A 203 -2.70 -0.65 18.21
N ILE A 204 -2.58 0.43 17.40
CA ILE A 204 -1.48 1.38 17.53
C ILE A 204 -1.56 2.19 18.85
N GLU A 205 -2.75 2.31 19.44
CA GLU A 205 -2.97 2.98 20.73
C GLU A 205 -2.59 2.12 21.94
N ARG A 206 -2.31 0.81 21.76
CA ARG A 206 -1.88 -0.07 22.86
C ARG A 206 -0.60 0.43 23.52
N PRO A 207 -0.41 0.26 24.83
CA PRO A 207 0.77 0.74 25.56
C PRO A 207 2.10 0.34 24.93
N ARG A 208 2.22 -0.90 24.38
CA ARG A 208 3.42 -1.38 23.72
C ARG A 208 3.78 -0.59 22.44
N ASN A 209 2.79 0.04 21.81
CA ASN A 209 2.94 0.75 20.53
C ASN A 209 3.07 2.28 20.70
N ARG A 210 3.12 2.81 21.95
CA ARG A 210 3.19 4.26 22.24
C ARG A 210 4.31 4.98 21.48
N ILE A 211 5.47 4.36 21.33
CA ILE A 211 6.62 4.95 20.62
C ILE A 211 6.28 5.09 19.13
N TYR A 212 5.71 4.06 18.51
CA TYR A 212 5.27 4.08 17.12
C TYR A 212 4.17 5.11 16.89
N GLN A 213 3.14 5.12 17.76
CA GLN A 213 2.06 6.09 17.67
C GLN A 213 2.60 7.52 17.74
N ARG A 214 3.45 7.81 18.72
CA ARG A 214 4.04 9.15 18.89
C ARG A 214 4.84 9.56 17.65
N TRP A 215 5.65 8.66 17.11
CA TRP A 215 6.44 8.92 15.91
C TRP A 215 5.56 9.19 14.69
N LEU A 216 4.52 8.40 14.47
CA LEU A 216 3.56 8.60 13.38
C LEU A 216 2.80 9.93 13.53
N LEU A 217 2.28 10.23 14.72
CA LEU A 217 1.56 11.47 15.01
C LEU A 217 2.43 12.70 14.75
N GLN A 218 3.67 12.70 15.23
CA GLN A 218 4.60 13.81 14.99
C GLN A 218 4.82 14.05 13.51
N ARG A 219 4.86 13.00 12.70
CA ARG A 219 4.98 13.14 11.24
C ARG A 219 3.71 13.71 10.63
N LEU A 220 2.55 13.18 10.98
CA LEU A 220 1.26 13.63 10.46
C LEU A 220 1.00 15.11 10.80
N VAL A 221 1.20 15.49 12.06
CA VAL A 221 1.07 16.87 12.52
C VAL A 221 2.02 17.78 11.76
N ARG A 222 3.31 17.40 11.66
CA ARG A 222 4.31 18.19 10.94
C ARG A 222 3.96 18.31 9.45
N GLN A 223 3.51 17.23 8.81
CA GLN A 223 3.12 17.25 7.40
C GLN A 223 1.92 18.16 7.18
N THR A 224 0.93 18.13 8.07
CA THR A 224 -0.28 18.96 7.96
C THR A 224 0.03 20.43 8.21
N LEU A 225 0.82 20.77 9.23
CA LEU A 225 1.21 22.16 9.51
C LEU A 225 2.16 22.76 8.46
N ALA A 226 2.86 21.91 7.71
CA ALA A 226 3.73 22.35 6.63
C ALA A 226 3.02 22.43 5.27
N ASP A 227 1.70 22.33 5.22
CA ASP A 227 0.91 22.51 4.02
C ASP A 227 1.02 23.96 3.52
N PRO A 228 1.59 24.23 2.32
CA PRO A 228 1.74 25.58 1.81
C PRO A 228 0.41 26.27 1.45
N PHE A 229 -0.66 25.49 1.33
CA PHE A 229 -2.02 26.01 1.12
C PHE A 229 -2.72 26.37 2.44
N GLY A 230 -2.05 26.09 3.56
CA GLY A 230 -2.53 26.42 4.89
C GLY A 230 -3.42 25.34 5.52
N THR A 231 -3.71 25.56 6.78
CA THR A 231 -4.68 24.80 7.59
C THR A 231 -5.73 25.75 8.12
N SER A 232 -6.96 25.30 8.33
CA SER A 232 -7.99 26.10 8.99
C SER A 232 -7.57 26.47 10.41
N GLU A 233 -8.09 27.57 10.95
CA GLU A 233 -7.81 28.00 12.34
C GLU A 233 -8.14 26.89 13.34
N ARG A 234 -9.25 26.18 13.10
CA ARG A 234 -9.66 25.04 13.94
C ARG A 234 -8.63 23.91 13.90
N GLU A 235 -8.17 23.52 12.72
CA GLU A 235 -7.13 22.48 12.58
C GLU A 235 -5.83 22.91 13.23
N GLN A 236 -5.40 24.17 13.00
CA GLN A 236 -4.19 24.70 13.58
C GLN A 236 -4.23 24.66 15.12
N HIS A 237 -5.35 25.07 15.71
CA HIS A 237 -5.53 24.98 17.16
C HIS A 237 -5.46 23.55 17.68
N LEU A 238 -6.18 22.61 17.03
CA LEU A 238 -6.17 21.18 17.42
C LEU A 238 -4.80 20.54 17.25
N LEU A 239 -4.08 20.87 16.18
CA LEU A 239 -2.76 20.32 15.92
C LEU A 239 -1.68 20.87 16.86
N GLN A 240 -1.79 22.15 17.28
CA GLN A 240 -0.90 22.76 18.27
C GLN A 240 -1.09 22.13 19.67
N GLN A 241 -2.30 21.68 20.01
CA GLN A 241 -2.56 20.93 21.25
C GLN A 241 -2.02 19.50 21.22
N GLN A 242 -1.45 19.06 20.11
CA GLN A 242 -0.95 17.70 19.87
C GLN A 242 -2.02 16.62 20.11
N PRO A 243 -2.64 16.10 19.05
CA PRO A 243 -3.58 15.00 19.16
C PRO A 243 -3.02 13.86 20.01
N SER A 244 -3.82 13.31 20.91
CA SER A 244 -3.38 12.25 21.83
C SER A 244 -3.18 10.89 21.14
N SER A 245 -3.83 10.70 19.97
CA SER A 245 -3.80 9.45 19.23
C SER A 245 -4.01 9.67 17.72
N ILE A 246 -3.75 8.64 16.91
CA ILE A 246 -4.06 8.66 15.47
C ILE A 246 -5.55 8.86 15.25
N ARG A 247 -6.40 8.21 16.06
CA ARG A 247 -7.84 8.39 16.01
C ARG A 247 -8.24 9.85 16.28
N ALA A 248 -7.60 10.52 17.25
CA ALA A 248 -7.87 11.94 17.52
C ALA A 248 -7.41 12.83 16.35
N PHE A 249 -6.30 12.52 15.71
CA PHE A 249 -5.85 13.20 14.50
C PHE A 249 -6.84 12.99 13.33
N ASP A 250 -7.27 11.76 13.11
CA ASP A 250 -8.24 11.44 12.05
C ASP A 250 -9.59 12.12 12.28
N ALA A 251 -10.04 12.20 13.53
CA ALA A 251 -11.28 12.93 13.90
C ALA A 251 -11.16 14.44 13.67
N ALA A 252 -9.97 15.02 13.91
CA ALA A 252 -9.73 16.45 13.80
C ALA A 252 -9.44 16.92 12.36
N VAL A 253 -8.78 16.09 11.56
CA VAL A 253 -8.22 16.46 10.26
C VAL A 253 -8.71 15.55 9.13
N THR A 254 -8.42 14.24 9.20
CA THR A 254 -8.63 13.35 8.06
C THR A 254 -10.10 13.20 7.70
N ALA A 255 -10.96 12.86 8.67
CA ALA A 255 -12.38 12.65 8.44
C ALA A 255 -13.08 13.92 7.90
N PRO A 256 -12.93 15.10 8.51
CA PRO A 256 -13.57 16.32 7.98
C PRO A 256 -13.07 16.72 6.59
N ARG A 257 -11.76 16.62 6.34
CA ARG A 257 -11.19 16.98 5.04
C ARG A 257 -11.74 16.11 3.89
N TRP A 258 -12.07 14.87 4.18
CA TRP A 258 -12.62 13.93 3.20
C TRP A 258 -14.15 13.80 3.24
N GLY A 259 -14.83 14.71 3.96
CA GLY A 259 -16.29 14.82 3.98
C GLY A 259 -17.00 13.76 4.86
N PHE A 260 -16.29 13.13 5.77
CA PHE A 260 -16.89 12.21 6.73
C PHE A 260 -17.39 12.97 7.97
N GLU A 261 -18.58 12.64 8.43
CA GLU A 261 -19.22 13.28 9.60
C GLU A 261 -18.49 13.01 10.91
N SER A 262 -17.84 11.85 11.00
CA SER A 262 -17.11 11.40 12.19
C SER A 262 -15.95 10.47 11.81
N VAL A 263 -15.02 10.23 12.74
CA VAL A 263 -13.96 9.26 12.56
C VAL A 263 -14.48 7.83 12.46
N GLU A 264 -15.60 7.52 13.15
CA GLU A 264 -16.30 6.24 13.03
C GLU A 264 -16.84 6.03 11.62
N HIS A 265 -17.50 7.06 11.06
CA HIS A 265 -17.98 7.04 9.69
C HIS A 265 -16.83 6.88 8.68
N TYR A 266 -15.71 7.60 8.90
CA TYR A 266 -14.50 7.42 8.11
C TYR A 266 -13.96 5.99 8.19
N TYR A 267 -13.77 5.45 9.38
CA TYR A 267 -13.22 4.10 9.55
C TYR A 267 -14.15 3.04 8.95
N ALA A 268 -15.46 3.17 9.14
CA ALA A 268 -16.42 2.24 8.55
C ALA A 268 -16.44 2.31 7.02
N GLY A 269 -16.45 3.52 6.45
CA GLY A 269 -16.50 3.73 5.00
C GLY A 269 -15.17 3.44 4.28
N ALA A 270 -14.04 3.62 4.95
CA ALA A 270 -12.71 3.44 4.37
C ALA A 270 -12.07 2.07 4.65
N SER A 271 -12.70 1.19 5.45
CA SER A 271 -12.24 -0.18 5.71
C SER A 271 -12.73 -1.11 4.61
N PRO A 272 -11.83 -1.75 3.84
CA PRO A 272 -12.26 -2.65 2.76
C PRO A 272 -12.82 -3.99 3.26
N LEU A 273 -12.47 -4.46 4.46
CA LEU A 273 -12.82 -5.79 4.96
C LEU A 273 -14.32 -6.12 4.88
N PRO A 274 -15.25 -5.25 5.30
CA PRO A 274 -16.69 -5.57 5.22
C PRO A 274 -17.17 -5.82 3.77
N ARG A 275 -16.64 -5.05 2.81
CA ARG A 275 -16.94 -5.24 1.38
C ARG A 275 -16.33 -6.54 0.86
N LEU A 276 -15.09 -6.86 1.26
CA LEU A 276 -14.40 -8.08 0.85
C LEU A 276 -15.10 -9.35 1.36
N LEU A 277 -15.64 -9.32 2.57
CA LEU A 277 -16.38 -10.45 3.17
C LEU A 277 -17.77 -10.65 2.57
N LYS A 278 -18.38 -9.64 1.94
CA LYS A 278 -19.65 -9.80 1.23
C LYS A 278 -19.50 -10.64 -0.04
N GLY A 279 -18.31 -10.62 -0.66
CA GLY A 279 -18.02 -11.44 -1.84
C GLY A 279 -18.68 -11.01 -3.15
N ASP A 280 -19.39 -9.88 -3.17
CA ASP A 280 -20.10 -9.32 -4.33
C ASP A 280 -19.24 -8.35 -5.17
N HIS A 281 -17.92 -8.34 -4.93
CA HIS A 281 -16.98 -7.45 -5.58
C HIS A 281 -16.30 -8.07 -6.81
N GLN A 282 -15.91 -7.22 -7.76
CA GLN A 282 -15.15 -7.59 -8.95
C GLN A 282 -13.71 -7.07 -8.84
N LEU A 283 -12.95 -7.61 -7.88
CA LEU A 283 -11.52 -7.28 -7.75
C LEU A 283 -10.70 -7.94 -8.85
N PRO A 284 -9.61 -7.29 -9.31
CA PRO A 284 -8.60 -7.95 -10.13
C PRO A 284 -7.94 -9.09 -9.32
N PRO A 285 -7.15 -9.96 -9.96
CA PRO A 285 -6.26 -10.86 -9.24
C PRO A 285 -5.49 -10.12 -8.15
N THR A 286 -5.74 -10.46 -6.88
CA THR A 286 -5.26 -9.72 -5.72
C THR A 286 -4.50 -10.62 -4.75
N LEU A 287 -3.30 -10.20 -4.33
CA LEU A 287 -2.53 -10.85 -3.27
C LEU A 287 -2.34 -9.91 -2.09
N ILE A 288 -2.78 -10.32 -0.92
CA ILE A 288 -2.49 -9.66 0.35
C ILE A 288 -1.40 -10.45 1.10
N VAL A 289 -0.35 -9.78 1.51
CA VAL A 289 0.73 -10.33 2.35
C VAL A 289 0.68 -9.68 3.72
N GLN A 290 0.60 -10.49 4.79
CA GLN A 290 0.52 -10.01 6.16
C GLN A 290 1.34 -10.88 7.11
N ALA A 291 2.12 -10.25 8.00
CA ALA A 291 2.82 -10.91 9.09
C ALA A 291 1.95 -10.97 10.36
N GLN A 292 1.97 -12.10 11.07
CA GLN A 292 1.23 -12.24 12.33
C GLN A 292 1.83 -11.42 13.48
N ASP A 293 3.13 -11.14 13.41
CA ASP A 293 3.86 -10.36 14.39
C ASP A 293 3.96 -8.86 14.05
N ASP A 294 3.15 -8.39 13.08
CA ASP A 294 3.08 -6.96 12.73
C ASP A 294 2.62 -6.14 13.94
N PRO A 295 3.47 -5.21 14.45
CA PRO A 295 3.10 -4.43 15.64
C PRO A 295 2.04 -3.35 15.36
N TRP A 296 1.83 -2.95 14.11
CA TRP A 296 0.93 -1.86 13.74
C TRP A 296 -0.41 -2.36 13.23
N VAL A 297 -0.38 -3.31 12.28
CA VAL A 297 -1.55 -3.85 11.61
C VAL A 297 -1.79 -5.27 12.09
N PRO A 298 -2.77 -5.49 12.99
CA PRO A 298 -3.09 -6.84 13.47
C PRO A 298 -3.49 -7.77 12.34
N ALA A 299 -2.96 -8.99 12.35
CA ALA A 299 -3.27 -9.98 11.34
C ALA A 299 -4.72 -10.54 11.41
N SER A 300 -5.50 -10.17 12.45
CA SER A 300 -6.87 -10.68 12.66
C SER A 300 -7.77 -10.49 11.44
N SER A 301 -7.74 -9.31 10.82
CA SER A 301 -8.55 -9.01 9.64
C SER A 301 -8.13 -9.82 8.42
N ALA A 302 -6.83 -10.01 8.22
CA ALA A 302 -6.30 -10.85 7.14
C ALA A 302 -6.59 -12.34 7.37
N LEU A 303 -6.52 -12.81 8.63
CA LEU A 303 -6.92 -14.17 9.02
C LEU A 303 -8.41 -14.41 8.75
N GLN A 304 -9.27 -13.48 9.17
CA GLN A 304 -10.71 -13.57 8.92
C GLN A 304 -11.00 -13.65 7.41
N LEU A 305 -10.34 -12.82 6.61
CA LEU A 305 -10.49 -12.85 5.16
C LEU A 305 -9.99 -14.16 4.56
N GLN A 306 -8.82 -14.66 4.98
CA GLN A 306 -8.29 -15.95 4.52
C GLN A 306 -9.26 -17.10 4.81
N GLN A 307 -9.80 -17.16 6.04
CA GLN A 307 -10.79 -18.16 6.43
C GLN A 307 -12.06 -18.07 5.59
N HIS A 308 -12.56 -16.86 5.35
CA HIS A 308 -13.71 -16.63 4.48
C HIS A 308 -13.47 -17.15 3.06
N LEU A 309 -12.33 -16.81 2.46
CA LEU A 309 -11.96 -17.27 1.12
C LEU A 309 -11.82 -18.80 1.03
N MET A 310 -11.31 -19.45 2.08
CA MET A 310 -11.24 -20.93 2.15
C MET A 310 -12.63 -21.54 2.13
N VAL A 311 -13.56 -21.04 2.96
CA VAL A 311 -14.95 -21.51 3.00
C VAL A 311 -15.66 -21.30 1.66
N GLU A 312 -15.49 -20.15 1.02
CA GLU A 312 -16.13 -19.86 -0.27
C GLU A 312 -15.55 -20.74 -1.40
N ARG A 313 -14.27 -21.09 -1.34
CA ARG A 313 -13.65 -22.07 -2.27
C ARG A 313 -14.23 -23.48 -2.08
N GLU A 314 -14.37 -23.94 -0.85
CA GLU A 314 -14.98 -25.23 -0.53
C GLU A 314 -16.42 -25.33 -1.00
N ARG A 315 -17.15 -24.22 -0.99
CA ARG A 315 -18.54 -24.10 -1.50
C ARG A 315 -18.62 -23.95 -3.03
N GLY A 316 -17.48 -23.92 -3.72
CA GLY A 316 -17.44 -23.70 -5.18
C GLY A 316 -17.89 -22.30 -5.62
N ARG A 317 -18.00 -21.35 -4.73
CA ARG A 317 -18.45 -19.98 -5.00
C ARG A 317 -17.31 -19.02 -5.31
N ALA A 318 -16.10 -19.31 -4.85
CA ALA A 318 -14.95 -18.46 -5.15
C ALA A 318 -14.56 -18.65 -6.63
N ARG A 319 -14.44 -17.58 -7.38
CA ARG A 319 -13.62 -17.57 -8.61
C ARG A 319 -12.20 -17.88 -8.15
N ALA A 320 -11.85 -19.16 -8.15
CA ALA A 320 -10.84 -19.81 -7.31
C ALA A 320 -9.38 -19.36 -7.54
N SER A 321 -9.11 -18.37 -8.39
CA SER A 321 -7.74 -17.97 -8.72
C SER A 321 -7.43 -16.48 -8.57
N ALA A 322 -8.40 -15.65 -8.20
CA ALA A 322 -8.25 -14.20 -8.30
C ALA A 322 -7.89 -13.49 -6.97
N PHE A 323 -8.15 -14.10 -5.80
CA PHE A 323 -7.92 -13.43 -4.52
C PHE A 323 -7.22 -14.37 -3.53
N GLU A 324 -6.03 -13.99 -3.10
CA GLU A 324 -5.18 -14.77 -2.22
C GLU A 324 -4.72 -13.95 -1.00
N VAL A 325 -4.59 -14.62 0.14
CA VAL A 325 -4.01 -14.05 1.37
C VAL A 325 -2.84 -14.92 1.82
N LEU A 326 -1.64 -14.37 1.79
CA LEU A 326 -0.42 -15.03 2.23
C LEU A 326 -0.03 -14.51 3.62
N LEU A 327 -0.20 -15.35 4.62
CA LEU A 327 0.18 -15.05 5.99
C LEU A 327 1.55 -15.63 6.29
N THR A 328 2.36 -14.88 7.06
CA THR A 328 3.63 -15.35 7.62
C THR A 328 3.61 -15.24 9.13
N ASN A 329 4.31 -16.13 9.84
CA ASN A 329 4.41 -16.05 11.31
C ASN A 329 5.18 -14.82 11.76
N ARG A 330 6.13 -14.39 10.96
CA ARG A 330 7.08 -13.31 11.22
C ARG A 330 7.14 -12.37 10.02
N GLY A 331 7.73 -11.16 10.20
CA GLY A 331 7.91 -10.19 9.12
C GLY A 331 7.72 -8.76 9.54
N GLY A 332 7.08 -8.51 10.68
CA GLY A 332 6.79 -7.17 11.17
C GLY A 332 5.93 -6.35 10.22
N HIS A 333 5.92 -5.03 10.41
CA HIS A 333 5.23 -4.11 9.52
C HIS A 333 6.10 -3.75 8.31
N ASN A 334 5.81 -4.33 7.15
CA ASN A 334 6.57 -4.14 5.88
C ASN A 334 8.06 -4.45 5.97
N GLY A 335 8.51 -5.22 6.96
CA GLY A 335 9.89 -5.63 7.10
C GLY A 335 10.25 -6.71 6.10
N PHE A 336 9.85 -7.93 6.38
CA PHE A 336 10.13 -9.13 5.58
C PHE A 336 11.59 -9.25 5.15
N HIS A 337 12.51 -8.86 6.07
CA HIS A 337 13.94 -8.91 5.83
C HIS A 337 14.50 -10.29 6.17
N GLY A 338 14.97 -10.97 5.15
CA GLY A 338 15.43 -12.36 5.23
C GLY A 338 16.76 -12.61 4.53
N PRO A 339 17.19 -13.88 4.47
CA PRO A 339 18.33 -14.28 3.64
C PRO A 339 18.09 -13.96 2.17
N GLY A 340 19.16 -13.56 1.48
CA GLY A 340 19.10 -13.19 0.06
C GLY A 340 18.58 -11.80 -0.23
N ASP A 341 18.33 -10.98 0.79
CA ASP A 341 17.96 -9.57 0.60
C ASP A 341 19.12 -8.76 0.06
N GLY A 342 18.86 -7.89 -0.86
CA GLY A 342 19.82 -6.99 -1.49
C GLY A 342 19.30 -6.41 -2.79
N PHE A 343 20.05 -5.46 -3.34
CA PHE A 343 19.80 -4.90 -4.65
C PHE A 343 20.33 -5.87 -5.75
N PRO A 344 19.59 -6.13 -6.84
CA PRO A 344 18.26 -5.60 -7.18
C PRO A 344 17.08 -6.48 -6.68
N GLN A 345 17.32 -7.55 -5.94
CA GLN A 345 16.28 -8.56 -5.60
C GLN A 345 15.24 -8.03 -4.58
N GLY A 346 15.59 -6.99 -3.83
CA GLY A 346 14.75 -6.45 -2.77
C GLY A 346 14.71 -7.33 -1.51
N CYS A 347 13.69 -7.16 -0.68
CA CYS A 347 13.38 -8.03 0.45
C CYS A 347 12.46 -9.19 0.02
N TRP A 348 12.09 -10.06 0.95
CA TRP A 348 11.25 -11.21 0.64
C TRP A 348 9.88 -10.79 0.06
N SER A 349 9.22 -9.77 0.62
CA SER A 349 7.92 -9.31 0.10
C SER A 349 8.03 -8.67 -1.29
N ASP A 350 9.17 -8.02 -1.62
CA ASP A 350 9.42 -7.48 -2.95
C ASP A 350 9.50 -8.63 -4.00
N ARG A 351 10.15 -9.75 -3.61
CA ARG A 351 10.21 -10.97 -4.45
C ARG A 351 8.84 -11.62 -4.63
N VAL A 352 8.01 -11.61 -3.59
CA VAL A 352 6.62 -12.10 -3.66
C VAL A 352 5.78 -11.23 -4.61
N ALA A 353 5.89 -9.90 -4.51
CA ALA A 353 5.20 -8.98 -5.41
C ALA A 353 5.59 -9.22 -6.87
N ARG A 354 6.89 -9.38 -7.14
CA ARG A 354 7.39 -9.69 -8.48
C ARG A 354 6.81 -11.01 -8.99
N ALA A 355 6.90 -12.08 -8.20
CA ALA A 355 6.38 -13.39 -8.59
C ALA A 355 4.87 -13.38 -8.86
N TRP A 356 4.12 -12.57 -8.09
CA TRP A 356 2.70 -12.37 -8.30
C TRP A 356 2.40 -11.72 -9.67
N PHE A 357 3.10 -10.66 -10.02
CA PHE A 357 2.90 -9.99 -11.30
C PHE A 357 3.45 -10.79 -12.49
N ASP A 358 4.58 -11.50 -12.34
CA ASP A 358 5.09 -12.40 -13.38
C ASP A 358 4.07 -13.50 -13.71
N ARG A 359 3.36 -14.05 -12.70
CA ARG A 359 2.24 -14.98 -12.91
C ARG A 359 1.09 -14.31 -13.68
N GLY A 360 0.73 -13.05 -13.33
CA GLY A 360 -0.32 -12.31 -14.03
C GLY A 360 -0.03 -12.09 -15.50
N CYS A 361 1.23 -11.81 -15.85
CA CYS A 361 1.66 -11.66 -17.25
C CYS A 361 1.63 -12.97 -18.06
N GLN A 362 1.67 -14.13 -17.41
CA GLN A 362 1.66 -15.45 -18.07
C GLN A 362 0.27 -16.00 -18.30
N LEU A 363 -0.73 -15.53 -17.55
CA LEU A 363 -2.12 -15.93 -17.77
C LEU A 363 -2.64 -15.24 -19.03
N PRO A 364 -3.26 -16.00 -19.99
CA PRO A 364 -3.92 -15.37 -21.12
C PRO A 364 -4.96 -14.39 -20.57
N GLN A 365 -4.91 -13.13 -21.04
CA GLN A 365 -5.97 -12.18 -20.75
C GLN A 365 -7.26 -12.81 -21.25
N LEU A 366 -8.15 -13.16 -20.31
CA LEU A 366 -9.49 -13.59 -20.67
C LEU A 366 -10.11 -12.40 -21.42
N ALA A 367 -10.26 -12.55 -22.72
CA ALA A 367 -10.96 -11.59 -23.56
C ALA A 367 -12.33 -11.33 -22.92
N THR A 368 -12.52 -10.09 -22.47
CA THR A 368 -13.77 -9.54 -21.94
C THR A 368 -14.80 -9.45 -23.05
#